data_96e753c961118abd79a0e9d208096259
#
_entry.id   96e753c961118abd79a0e9d208096259
#
_cell.length_a   1.000
_cell.length_b   1.000
_cell.length_c   1.000
_cell.angle_alpha   90.00
_cell.angle_beta   90.00
_cell.angle_gamma   90.00
#
_symmetry.space_group_name_H-M   'P 1'
#
loop_
_entity.id
_entity.type
_entity.pdbx_description
1 polymer ?
#
loop_
_entity_poly.entity_id
_entity_poly.type
_entity_poly.pdbx_seq_one_letter_code
_entity_poly.pdbx_strand_id
1 'polypeptide(L)'
;MYRIFIIEDDPTIAQTLKKHLEGWDYKVECAKDFHNITAEFAAFDPQLVLLDIKLPFYDGYYWCGEIRKLSKVPVIFLSSASDNMNVVMAMNMCGDDFIAKPFDLSVLTAKINAVLRRAYSFSGNSDLISHGSVILDISSAVVTNGDKKAELTKNELRILRTLMENAGRIISRDTLMQRLWETDCFIDENTLTVNVSRLRKKLENIGLENYIATKVGMGYMIV
;
A
#
# COMPACT_ATOMS: atom_id res chain seq x y z
N MET A 1 9.39 -3.04 -1.20
CA MET A 1 8.45 -3.06 -0.04
C MET A 1 8.69 -1.78 0.74
N TYR A 2 7.70 -0.88 0.81
CA TYR A 2 7.83 0.37 1.57
C TYR A 2 7.66 0.13 3.06
N ARG A 3 8.37 0.92 3.87
CA ARG A 3 8.24 0.95 5.34
C ARG A 3 7.38 2.13 5.74
N ILE A 4 6.34 1.88 6.53
CA ILE A 4 5.40 2.90 7.04
C ILE A 4 5.51 2.96 8.55
N PHE A 5 5.76 4.14 9.10
CA PHE A 5 5.81 4.37 10.54
C PHE A 5 4.51 5.05 10.99
N ILE A 6 3.84 4.46 11.97
CA ILE A 6 2.57 4.95 12.52
C ILE A 6 2.84 5.57 13.88
N ILE A 7 2.44 6.82 14.05
CA ILE A 7 2.53 7.58 15.30
C ILE A 7 1.10 7.92 15.71
N GLU A 8 0.51 7.05 16.51
CA GLU A 8 -0.89 7.08 16.96
C GLU A 8 -0.93 6.50 18.36
N ASP A 9 -1.52 7.23 19.33
CA ASP A 9 -1.56 6.84 20.74
C ASP A 9 -2.74 5.92 21.08
N ASP A 10 -3.81 5.91 20.26
CA ASP A 10 -4.87 4.92 20.41
C ASP A 10 -4.40 3.56 19.86
N PRO A 11 -4.22 2.54 20.75
CA PRO A 11 -3.72 1.24 20.32
C PRO A 11 -4.67 0.50 19.38
N THR A 12 -5.98 0.79 19.44
CA THR A 12 -6.98 0.17 18.58
C THR A 12 -6.85 0.66 17.15
N ILE A 13 -6.68 1.99 16.99
CA ILE A 13 -6.47 2.62 15.69
C ILE A 13 -5.12 2.18 15.12
N ALA A 14 -4.05 2.26 15.91
CA ALA A 14 -2.71 1.88 15.50
C ALA A 14 -2.64 0.42 15.01
N GLN A 15 -3.22 -0.52 15.74
CA GLN A 15 -3.24 -1.95 15.36
C GLN A 15 -4.12 -2.22 14.14
N THR A 16 -5.25 -1.53 14.03
CA THR A 16 -6.13 -1.63 12.85
C THR A 16 -5.42 -1.17 11.60
N LEU A 17 -4.75 -0.01 11.67
CA LEU A 17 -3.94 0.54 10.57
C LEU A 17 -2.79 -0.41 10.21
N LYS A 18 -2.05 -0.88 11.21
CA LYS A 18 -0.93 -1.79 11.02
C LYS A 18 -1.38 -3.06 10.28
N LYS A 19 -2.39 -3.76 10.81
CA LYS A 19 -2.91 -4.98 10.19
C LYS A 19 -3.40 -4.75 8.77
N HIS A 20 -4.09 -3.64 8.51
CA HIS A 20 -4.59 -3.32 7.19
C HIS A 20 -3.44 -3.08 6.20
N LEU A 21 -2.44 -2.29 6.59
CA LEU A 21 -1.32 -1.92 5.72
C LEU A 21 -0.35 -3.08 5.49
N GLU A 22 -0.08 -3.90 6.50
CA GLU A 22 0.68 -5.15 6.33
C GLU A 22 0.00 -6.05 5.30
N GLY A 23 -1.34 -6.05 5.29
CA GLY A 23 -2.13 -6.69 4.25
C GLY A 23 -1.87 -6.18 2.82
N TRP A 24 -1.30 -5.02 2.61
CA TRP A 24 -0.93 -4.44 1.33
C TRP A 24 0.59 -4.53 1.03
N ASP A 25 1.30 -5.45 1.68
CA ASP A 25 2.76 -5.65 1.54
C ASP A 25 3.61 -4.44 1.98
N TYR A 26 3.11 -3.64 2.93
CA TYR A 26 3.93 -2.65 3.62
C TYR A 26 4.58 -3.28 4.86
N LYS A 27 5.80 -2.90 5.16
CA LYS A 27 6.41 -3.16 6.48
C LYS A 27 5.98 -2.04 7.42
N VAL A 28 5.32 -2.36 8.52
CA VAL A 28 4.70 -1.35 9.39
C VAL A 28 5.22 -1.47 10.82
N GLU A 29 5.66 -0.35 11.38
CA GLU A 29 5.92 -0.23 12.82
C GLU A 29 5.09 0.90 13.41
N CYS A 30 4.65 0.72 14.67
CA CYS A 30 3.96 1.74 15.46
C CYS A 30 4.91 2.28 16.51
N ALA A 31 4.87 3.60 16.74
CA ALA A 31 5.61 4.24 17.82
C ALA A 31 5.21 3.67 19.17
N LYS A 32 6.19 3.51 20.06
CA LYS A 32 6.01 2.96 21.41
C LYS A 32 6.38 3.97 22.49
N ASP A 33 7.39 4.79 22.22
CA ASP A 33 7.88 5.81 23.15
C ASP A 33 7.57 7.21 22.61
N PHE A 34 6.46 7.79 23.09
CA PHE A 34 6.03 9.14 22.70
C PHE A 34 6.90 10.27 23.31
N HIS A 35 7.94 9.93 24.11
CA HIS A 35 8.95 10.89 24.52
C HIS A 35 10.11 10.99 23.54
N ASN A 36 10.33 9.94 22.72
CA ASN A 36 11.50 9.85 21.84
C ASN A 36 11.19 9.21 20.47
N ILE A 37 10.15 9.72 19.81
CA ILE A 37 9.70 9.24 18.49
C ILE A 37 10.81 9.31 17.43
N THR A 38 11.67 10.32 17.50
CA THR A 38 12.75 10.50 16.51
C THR A 38 13.79 9.37 16.53
N ALA A 39 14.03 8.77 17.68
CA ALA A 39 14.94 7.62 17.77
C ALA A 39 14.36 6.37 17.11
N GLU A 40 13.08 6.08 17.36
CA GLU A 40 12.39 4.96 16.71
C GLU A 40 12.26 5.19 15.19
N PHE A 41 11.95 6.43 14.79
CA PHE A 41 11.90 6.84 13.39
C PHE A 41 13.22 6.59 12.68
N ALA A 42 14.34 7.04 13.27
CA ALA A 42 15.67 6.87 12.70
C ALA A 42 16.08 5.40 12.60
N ALA A 43 15.75 4.59 13.63
CA ALA A 43 16.06 3.15 13.65
C ALA A 43 15.25 2.37 12.58
N PHE A 44 13.99 2.73 12.37
CA PHE A 44 13.12 2.06 11.40
C PHE A 44 13.36 2.53 9.96
N ASP A 45 13.82 3.77 9.76
CA ASP A 45 14.06 4.42 8.46
C ASP A 45 12.87 4.27 7.49
N PRO A 46 11.68 4.83 7.81
CA PRO A 46 10.47 4.68 7.00
C PRO A 46 10.51 5.49 5.71
N GLN A 47 9.69 5.08 4.74
CA GLN A 47 9.42 5.83 3.51
C GLN A 47 8.10 6.62 3.57
N LEU A 48 7.31 6.46 4.64
CA LEU A 48 6.11 7.26 4.89
C LEU A 48 5.80 7.24 6.39
N VAL A 49 5.31 8.36 6.89
CA VAL A 49 4.82 8.48 8.28
C VAL A 49 3.33 8.79 8.27
N LEU A 50 2.56 8.03 9.04
CA LEU A 50 1.21 8.37 9.46
C LEU A 50 1.29 8.97 10.85
N LEU A 51 0.80 10.20 11.03
CA LEU A 51 1.04 10.98 12.24
C LEU A 51 -0.27 11.55 12.78
N ASP A 52 -0.69 11.10 13.95
CA ASP A 52 -1.81 11.75 14.62
C ASP A 52 -1.40 13.15 15.10
N ILE A 53 -2.35 14.09 15.02
CA ILE A 53 -2.16 15.45 15.53
C ILE A 53 -2.23 15.46 17.07
N LYS A 54 -3.15 14.69 17.65
CA LYS A 54 -3.35 14.64 19.09
C LYS A 54 -2.56 13.49 19.70
N LEU A 55 -1.39 13.81 20.21
CA LEU A 55 -0.50 12.86 20.86
C LEU A 55 -0.20 13.28 22.30
N PRO A 56 0.18 12.34 23.18
CA PRO A 56 0.62 12.67 24.52
C PRO A 56 1.96 13.42 24.48
N PHE A 57 2.18 14.34 25.43
CA PHE A 57 3.38 15.15 25.65
C PHE A 57 3.58 16.26 24.61
N TYR A 58 3.78 15.92 23.35
CA TYR A 58 3.97 16.84 22.23
C TYR A 58 3.01 16.47 21.11
N ASP A 59 2.42 17.47 20.46
CA ASP A 59 1.49 17.25 19.35
C ASP A 59 2.18 16.75 18.07
N GLY A 60 1.38 16.34 17.09
CA GLY A 60 1.90 15.86 15.82
C GLY A 60 2.65 16.92 15.03
N TYR A 61 2.35 18.22 15.22
CA TYR A 61 3.07 19.29 14.53
C TYR A 61 4.51 19.40 15.02
N TYR A 62 4.69 19.30 16.34
CA TYR A 62 6.02 19.27 16.94
C TYR A 62 6.83 18.09 16.37
N TRP A 63 6.25 16.88 16.36
CA TRP A 63 6.97 15.70 15.86
C TRP A 63 7.22 15.78 14.37
N CYS A 64 6.31 16.33 13.58
CA CYS A 64 6.56 16.58 12.17
C CYS A 64 7.77 17.50 11.98
N GLY A 65 7.86 18.60 12.77
CA GLY A 65 8.99 19.51 12.75
C GLY A 65 10.32 18.82 13.09
N GLU A 66 10.33 17.94 14.10
CA GLU A 66 11.53 17.17 14.47
C GLU A 66 11.93 16.17 13.39
N ILE A 67 10.96 15.45 12.80
CA ILE A 67 11.22 14.52 11.68
C ILE A 67 11.76 15.29 10.46
N ARG A 68 11.25 16.48 10.16
CA ARG A 68 11.74 17.32 9.04
C ARG A 68 13.18 17.79 9.19
N LYS A 69 13.70 17.88 10.41
CA LYS A 69 15.15 18.16 10.64
C LYS A 69 16.03 16.98 10.21
N LEU A 70 15.47 15.77 10.23
CA LEU A 70 16.19 14.53 9.93
C LEU A 70 15.95 14.01 8.52
N SER A 71 14.75 14.21 7.96
CA SER A 71 14.35 13.58 6.72
C SER A 71 13.30 14.38 5.95
N LYS A 72 13.27 14.16 4.63
CA LYS A 72 12.20 14.64 3.73
C LYS A 72 11.12 13.57 3.48
N VAL A 73 11.04 12.55 4.32
CA VAL A 73 10.04 11.48 4.22
C VAL A 73 8.62 12.08 4.18
N PRO A 74 7.73 11.63 3.31
CA PRO A 74 6.37 12.14 3.29
C PRO A 74 5.62 11.81 4.59
N VAL A 75 4.83 12.78 5.08
CA VAL A 75 4.03 12.70 6.30
C VAL A 75 2.56 12.93 5.94
N ILE A 76 1.70 11.97 6.30
CA ILE A 76 0.25 12.11 6.23
C ILE A 76 -0.28 12.29 7.65
N PHE A 77 -0.96 13.42 7.90
CA PHE A 77 -1.59 13.65 9.18
C PHE A 77 -2.92 12.88 9.30
N LEU A 78 -3.14 12.30 10.49
CA LEU A 78 -4.43 11.79 10.93
C LEU A 78 -5.07 12.83 11.84
N SER A 79 -6.27 13.32 11.49
CA SER A 79 -6.89 14.47 12.19
C SER A 79 -8.33 14.16 12.57
N SER A 80 -8.77 14.56 13.76
CA SER A 80 -10.20 14.58 14.09
C SER A 80 -10.91 15.70 13.31
N ALA A 81 -12.04 15.39 12.68
CA ALA A 81 -12.77 16.23 11.72
C ALA A 81 -13.25 17.60 12.25
N SER A 82 -13.08 17.91 13.53
CA SER A 82 -13.55 19.15 14.17
C SER A 82 -12.65 20.37 13.95
N ASP A 83 -11.48 20.22 13.29
CA ASP A 83 -10.47 21.26 13.27
C ASP A 83 -10.05 21.64 11.83
N ASN A 84 -10.92 22.31 11.07
CA ASN A 84 -10.56 22.89 9.76
C ASN A 84 -9.32 23.80 9.83
N MET A 85 -9.07 24.44 10.97
CA MET A 85 -7.92 25.29 11.19
C MET A 85 -6.62 24.48 11.33
N ASN A 86 -6.69 23.28 11.90
CA ASN A 86 -5.57 22.36 12.03
C ASN A 86 -5.17 21.75 10.69
N VAL A 87 -6.11 21.53 9.78
CA VAL A 87 -5.82 21.05 8.42
C VAL A 87 -4.98 22.06 7.64
N VAL A 88 -5.33 23.35 7.71
CA VAL A 88 -4.58 24.44 7.06
C VAL A 88 -3.19 24.56 7.69
N MET A 89 -3.06 24.45 9.00
CA MET A 89 -1.76 24.43 9.69
C MET A 89 -0.92 23.22 9.30
N ALA A 90 -1.49 22.02 9.28
CA ALA A 90 -0.79 20.78 8.89
C ALA A 90 -0.16 20.89 7.50
N MET A 91 -0.90 21.40 6.53
CA MET A 91 -0.43 21.55 5.15
C MET A 91 0.59 22.68 4.99
N ASN A 92 0.49 23.76 5.77
CA ASN A 92 1.44 24.88 5.70
C ASN A 92 2.76 24.60 6.44
N MET A 93 2.76 23.73 7.46
CA MET A 93 3.95 23.53 8.29
C MET A 93 4.86 22.42 7.79
N CYS A 94 4.35 21.24 7.45
CA CYS A 94 5.23 20.12 7.11
C CYS A 94 4.53 18.90 6.49
N GLY A 95 3.20 18.84 6.44
CA GLY A 95 2.45 17.68 5.93
C GLY A 95 2.38 17.62 4.40
N ASP A 96 2.41 16.40 3.86
CA ASP A 96 2.24 16.16 2.43
C ASP A 96 0.78 15.84 2.07
N ASP A 97 -0.01 15.34 3.04
CA ASP A 97 -1.45 15.11 2.93
C ASP A 97 -2.07 14.97 4.34
N PHE A 98 -3.40 14.89 4.41
CA PHE A 98 -4.12 14.63 5.65
C PHE A 98 -5.31 13.70 5.44
N ILE A 99 -5.76 13.04 6.51
CA ILE A 99 -6.92 12.16 6.53
C ILE A 99 -7.74 12.46 7.78
N ALA A 100 -9.02 12.81 7.58
CA ALA A 100 -9.92 13.09 8.69
C ALA A 100 -10.44 11.81 9.33
N LYS A 101 -10.40 11.71 10.66
CA LYS A 101 -11.04 10.64 11.45
C LYS A 101 -12.54 10.94 11.63
N PRO A 102 -13.47 9.97 11.52
CA PRO A 102 -13.22 8.59 11.12
C PRO A 102 -12.96 8.46 9.60
N PHE A 103 -12.07 7.56 9.20
CA PHE A 103 -11.69 7.35 7.80
C PHE A 103 -11.98 5.92 7.32
N ASP A 104 -12.23 5.82 6.04
CA ASP A 104 -12.27 4.53 5.35
C ASP A 104 -10.85 4.06 5.04
N LEU A 105 -10.56 2.78 5.31
CA LEU A 105 -9.25 2.19 5.08
C LEU A 105 -8.86 2.13 3.61
N SER A 106 -9.82 2.07 2.69
CA SER A 106 -9.56 2.11 1.25
C SER A 106 -9.12 3.51 0.81
N VAL A 107 -9.73 4.56 1.36
CA VAL A 107 -9.34 5.96 1.14
C VAL A 107 -7.94 6.22 1.69
N LEU A 108 -7.63 5.71 2.89
CA LEU A 108 -6.30 5.78 3.48
C LEU A 108 -5.25 5.16 2.54
N THR A 109 -5.50 3.93 2.07
CA THR A 109 -4.58 3.23 1.17
C THR A 109 -4.38 3.98 -0.14
N ALA A 110 -5.44 4.52 -0.74
CA ALA A 110 -5.35 5.31 -1.97
C ALA A 110 -4.48 6.57 -1.78
N LYS A 111 -4.62 7.26 -0.65
CA LYS A 111 -3.79 8.44 -0.32
C LYS A 111 -2.32 8.06 -0.07
N ILE A 112 -2.06 7.00 0.69
CA ILE A 112 -0.70 6.48 0.90
C ILE A 112 -0.03 6.19 -0.44
N ASN A 113 -0.71 5.46 -1.33
CA ASN A 113 -0.20 5.14 -2.66
C ASN A 113 0.10 6.40 -3.48
N ALA A 114 -0.81 7.39 -3.46
CA ALA A 114 -0.61 8.65 -4.18
C ALA A 114 0.59 9.45 -3.67
N VAL A 115 0.80 9.48 -2.35
CA VAL A 115 1.91 10.17 -1.71
C VAL A 115 3.24 9.46 -2.00
N LEU A 116 3.29 8.14 -1.82
CA LEU A 116 4.50 7.35 -2.12
C LEU A 116 4.90 7.47 -3.60
N ARG A 117 3.94 7.41 -4.52
CA ARG A 117 4.19 7.62 -5.95
C ARG A 117 4.80 8.99 -6.21
N ARG A 118 4.25 10.07 -5.65
CA ARG A 118 4.79 11.43 -5.82
C ARG A 118 6.21 11.56 -5.26
N ALA A 119 6.48 10.95 -4.11
CA ALA A 119 7.77 11.07 -3.44
C ALA A 119 8.87 10.20 -4.07
N TYR A 120 8.55 9.02 -4.58
CA TYR A 120 9.55 8.01 -4.93
C TYR A 120 9.52 7.53 -6.38
N SER A 121 8.42 7.67 -7.14
CA SER A 121 8.35 7.20 -8.54
C SER A 121 9.21 8.00 -9.52
N PHE A 122 9.69 9.18 -9.13
CA PHE A 122 10.68 9.95 -9.92
C PHE A 122 12.13 9.49 -9.69
N SER A 123 12.40 8.58 -8.75
CA SER A 123 13.75 8.15 -8.34
C SER A 123 14.16 6.77 -8.87
N GLY A 124 13.58 6.29 -9.97
CA GLY A 124 14.13 5.17 -10.73
C GLY A 124 13.93 3.75 -10.19
N ASN A 125 13.27 3.54 -9.04
CA ASN A 125 12.79 2.22 -8.63
C ASN A 125 11.34 2.06 -9.06
N SER A 126 11.13 1.39 -10.19
CA SER A 126 9.82 1.23 -10.79
C SER A 126 8.97 0.25 -9.98
N ASP A 127 7.97 0.79 -9.25
CA ASP A 127 6.79 0.00 -8.83
C ASP A 127 5.95 -0.44 -10.05
N LEU A 128 6.53 -0.30 -11.24
CA LEU A 128 5.94 -0.70 -12.50
C LEU A 128 6.56 -2.02 -12.96
N ILE A 129 5.72 -3.02 -13.14
CA ILE A 129 6.10 -4.26 -13.82
C ILE A 129 5.51 -4.22 -15.22
N SER A 130 6.33 -4.44 -16.24
CA SER A 130 5.88 -4.47 -17.63
C SER A 130 6.06 -5.86 -18.25
N HIS A 131 5.09 -6.27 -19.06
CA HIS A 131 5.17 -7.46 -19.90
C HIS A 131 4.42 -7.21 -21.22
N GLY A 132 5.16 -7.08 -22.31
CA GLY A 132 4.62 -6.62 -23.59
C GLY A 132 4.06 -5.20 -23.48
N SER A 133 2.80 -5.01 -23.85
CA SER A 133 2.07 -3.71 -23.74
C SER A 133 1.42 -3.49 -22.38
N VAL A 134 1.50 -4.48 -21.48
CA VAL A 134 0.85 -4.45 -20.18
C VAL A 134 1.79 -3.83 -19.13
N ILE A 135 1.31 -2.85 -18.41
CA ILE A 135 2.02 -2.20 -17.31
C ILE A 135 1.17 -2.35 -16.04
N LEU A 136 1.75 -2.94 -15.01
CA LEU A 136 1.17 -3.04 -13.67
C LEU A 136 1.83 -2.01 -12.77
N ASP A 137 1.07 -1.03 -12.30
CA ASP A 137 1.48 -0.10 -11.26
C ASP A 137 1.09 -0.69 -9.89
N ILE A 138 2.09 -1.19 -9.17
CA ILE A 138 1.91 -1.81 -7.85
C ILE A 138 1.43 -0.78 -6.83
N SER A 139 1.91 0.45 -6.94
CA SER A 139 1.62 1.52 -5.97
C SER A 139 0.18 2.01 -6.04
N SER A 140 -0.42 2.02 -7.22
CA SER A 140 -1.81 2.43 -7.43
C SER A 140 -2.78 1.25 -7.56
N ALA A 141 -2.27 0.01 -7.57
CA ALA A 141 -3.03 -1.20 -7.85
C ALA A 141 -3.81 -1.12 -9.19
N VAL A 142 -3.18 -0.56 -10.21
CA VAL A 142 -3.78 -0.37 -11.54
C VAL A 142 -2.98 -1.14 -12.58
N VAL A 143 -3.67 -1.86 -13.45
CA VAL A 143 -3.09 -2.46 -14.65
C VAL A 143 -3.56 -1.67 -15.89
N THR A 144 -2.62 -1.40 -16.80
CA THR A 144 -2.88 -0.68 -18.06
C THR A 144 -2.46 -1.49 -19.26
N ASN A 145 -3.20 -1.34 -20.36
CA ASN A 145 -2.86 -1.87 -21.69
C ASN A 145 -3.19 -0.80 -22.72
N GLY A 146 -2.16 -0.09 -23.22
CA GLY A 146 -2.35 1.12 -24.02
C GLY A 146 -3.12 2.18 -23.23
N ASP A 147 -4.23 2.68 -23.79
CA ASP A 147 -5.07 3.72 -23.16
C ASP A 147 -6.11 3.17 -22.17
N LYS A 148 -6.25 1.84 -22.06
CA LYS A 148 -7.22 1.20 -21.19
C LYS A 148 -6.60 0.84 -19.85
N LYS A 149 -7.37 1.00 -18.77
CA LYS A 149 -6.93 0.69 -17.40
C LYS A 149 -8.00 -0.05 -16.61
N ALA A 150 -7.56 -0.85 -15.63
CA ALA A 150 -8.43 -1.49 -14.66
C ALA A 150 -7.81 -1.43 -13.26
N GLU A 151 -8.64 -1.13 -12.26
CA GLU A 151 -8.24 -1.16 -10.84
C GLU A 151 -8.34 -2.59 -10.30
N LEU A 152 -7.34 -2.98 -9.52
CA LEU A 152 -7.22 -4.31 -8.95
C LEU A 152 -7.52 -4.26 -7.45
N THR A 153 -8.19 -5.31 -6.97
CA THR A 153 -8.23 -5.56 -5.52
C THR A 153 -6.85 -6.07 -5.06
N LYS A 154 -6.62 -6.05 -3.75
CA LYS A 154 -5.39 -6.53 -3.11
C LYS A 154 -4.97 -7.93 -3.61
N ASN A 155 -5.91 -8.88 -3.63
CA ASN A 155 -5.61 -10.26 -4.05
C ASN A 155 -5.36 -10.38 -5.56
N GLU A 156 -6.11 -9.65 -6.38
CA GLU A 156 -5.88 -9.58 -7.82
C GLU A 156 -4.52 -8.96 -8.16
N LEU A 157 -4.13 -7.89 -7.46
CA LEU A 157 -2.82 -7.26 -7.58
C LEU A 157 -1.69 -8.25 -7.27
N ARG A 158 -1.77 -8.97 -6.16
CA ARG A 158 -0.76 -9.97 -5.76
C ARG A 158 -0.62 -11.10 -6.74
N ILE A 159 -1.76 -11.63 -7.19
CA ILE A 159 -1.78 -12.69 -8.21
C ILE A 159 -1.11 -12.19 -9.48
N LEU A 160 -1.56 -11.04 -10.01
CA LEU A 160 -1.02 -10.49 -11.26
C LEU A 160 0.46 -10.15 -11.14
N ARG A 161 0.88 -9.52 -10.03
CA ARG A 161 2.28 -9.22 -9.74
C ARG A 161 3.13 -10.48 -9.77
N THR A 162 2.73 -11.52 -9.01
CA THR A 162 3.49 -12.80 -8.96
C THR A 162 3.62 -13.45 -10.33
N LEU A 163 2.56 -13.40 -11.13
CA LEU A 163 2.56 -13.96 -12.47
C LEU A 163 3.42 -13.12 -13.43
N MET A 164 3.38 -11.79 -13.36
CA MET A 164 4.18 -10.90 -14.22
C MET A 164 5.67 -10.94 -13.87
N GLU A 165 6.02 -11.00 -12.59
CA GLU A 165 7.42 -11.19 -12.12
C GLU A 165 8.02 -12.51 -12.62
N ASN A 166 7.19 -13.49 -12.98
CA ASN A 166 7.56 -14.81 -13.46
C ASN A 166 6.96 -15.12 -14.84
N ALA A 167 6.81 -14.11 -15.68
CA ALA A 167 6.22 -14.28 -17.01
C ALA A 167 6.90 -15.42 -17.81
N GLY A 168 6.10 -16.20 -18.52
CA GLY A 168 6.57 -17.37 -19.26
C GLY A 168 6.83 -18.62 -18.41
N ARG A 169 6.67 -18.54 -17.07
CA ARG A 169 6.81 -19.70 -16.17
C ARG A 169 5.47 -20.08 -15.55
N ILE A 170 5.31 -21.38 -15.28
CA ILE A 170 4.13 -21.87 -14.58
C ILE A 170 4.33 -21.65 -13.08
N ILE A 171 3.40 -20.93 -12.45
CA ILE A 171 3.36 -20.72 -11.00
C ILE A 171 2.31 -21.66 -10.42
N SER A 172 2.72 -22.49 -9.45
CA SER A 172 1.82 -23.47 -8.84
C SER A 172 0.70 -22.80 -8.04
N ARG A 173 -0.42 -23.50 -7.89
CA ARG A 173 -1.54 -23.02 -7.05
C ARG A 173 -1.09 -22.76 -5.61
N ASP A 174 -0.28 -23.69 -5.05
CA ASP A 174 0.26 -23.58 -3.70
C ASP A 174 1.13 -22.32 -3.52
N THR A 175 2.00 -22.04 -4.49
CA THR A 175 2.82 -20.82 -4.47
C THR A 175 1.96 -19.57 -4.48
N LEU A 176 0.91 -19.51 -5.31
CA LEU A 176 0.00 -18.36 -5.32
C LEU A 176 -0.80 -18.26 -4.02
N MET A 177 -1.30 -19.38 -3.49
CA MET A 177 -1.98 -19.40 -2.20
C MET A 177 -1.06 -18.94 -1.07
N GLN A 178 0.17 -19.43 -1.01
CA GLN A 178 1.15 -19.02 -0.01
C GLN A 178 1.42 -17.51 -0.04
N ARG A 179 1.57 -16.93 -1.23
CA ARG A 179 1.73 -15.49 -1.41
C ARG A 179 0.49 -14.68 -0.97
N LEU A 180 -0.69 -15.28 -1.05
CA LEU A 180 -1.93 -14.68 -0.55
C LEU A 180 -2.08 -14.85 0.98
N TRP A 181 -1.55 -15.94 1.56
CA TRP A 181 -1.67 -16.28 2.99
C TRP A 181 -0.81 -15.42 3.93
N GLU A 182 0.31 -14.90 3.46
CA GLU A 182 1.26 -14.14 4.30
C GLU A 182 0.59 -12.97 5.06
N THR A 183 -0.69 -12.68 4.79
CA THR A 183 -1.39 -11.53 5.37
C THR A 183 -2.88 -11.73 5.70
N ASP A 184 -3.53 -12.82 5.26
CA ASP A 184 -4.95 -13.08 5.53
C ASP A 184 -5.18 -14.52 6.00
N CYS A 185 -6.17 -14.71 6.91
CA CYS A 185 -6.58 -16.04 7.37
C CYS A 185 -7.03 -16.91 6.20
N PHE A 186 -6.51 -18.11 6.17
CA PHE A 186 -6.91 -19.28 5.38
C PHE A 186 -7.60 -19.00 4.03
N ILE A 187 -6.82 -18.92 2.96
CA ILE A 187 -7.34 -18.87 1.59
C ILE A 187 -7.34 -20.29 1.02
N ASP A 188 -8.51 -20.79 0.67
CA ASP A 188 -8.68 -22.09 0.03
C ASP A 188 -8.51 -22.00 -1.50
N GLU A 189 -8.45 -23.17 -2.16
CA GLU A 189 -8.34 -23.24 -3.62
C GLU A 189 -9.50 -22.58 -4.38
N ASN A 190 -10.70 -22.55 -3.77
CA ASN A 190 -11.88 -21.93 -4.36
C ASN A 190 -11.70 -20.42 -4.39
N THR A 191 -11.18 -19.83 -3.31
CA THR A 191 -10.88 -18.39 -3.21
C THR A 191 -9.84 -17.97 -4.27
N LEU A 192 -8.76 -18.75 -4.46
CA LEU A 192 -7.80 -18.49 -5.53
C LEU A 192 -8.47 -18.53 -6.91
N THR A 193 -9.27 -19.56 -7.18
CA THR A 193 -9.96 -19.73 -8.46
C THR A 193 -10.92 -18.56 -8.77
N VAL A 194 -11.67 -18.10 -7.77
CA VAL A 194 -12.57 -16.94 -7.88
C VAL A 194 -11.79 -15.67 -8.18
N ASN A 195 -10.69 -15.42 -7.47
CA ASN A 195 -9.87 -14.23 -7.70
C ASN A 195 -9.22 -14.24 -9.10
N VAL A 196 -8.70 -15.37 -9.56
CA VAL A 196 -8.16 -15.51 -10.92
C VAL A 196 -9.26 -15.29 -11.97
N SER A 197 -10.48 -15.79 -11.75
CA SER A 197 -11.60 -15.58 -12.66
C SER A 197 -12.00 -14.10 -12.75
N ARG A 198 -12.06 -13.40 -11.60
CA ARG A 198 -12.35 -11.96 -11.56
C ARG A 198 -11.27 -11.14 -12.23
N LEU A 199 -10.00 -11.48 -11.97
CA LEU A 199 -8.85 -10.84 -12.59
C LEU A 199 -8.89 -11.00 -14.12
N ARG A 200 -9.17 -12.20 -14.64
CA ARG A 200 -9.31 -12.43 -16.08
C ARG A 200 -10.37 -11.53 -16.71
N LYS A 201 -11.55 -11.42 -16.11
CA LYS A 201 -12.61 -10.52 -16.61
C LYS A 201 -12.16 -9.05 -16.67
N LYS A 202 -11.40 -8.59 -15.67
CA LYS A 202 -10.85 -7.23 -15.68
C LYS A 202 -9.82 -7.05 -16.79
N LEU A 203 -8.96 -8.04 -17.02
CA LEU A 203 -7.97 -8.03 -18.09
C LEU A 203 -8.63 -8.07 -19.47
N GLU A 204 -9.66 -8.89 -19.69
CA GLU A 204 -10.46 -8.92 -20.90
C GLU A 204 -11.10 -7.56 -21.22
N ASN A 205 -11.62 -6.85 -20.21
CA ASN A 205 -12.20 -5.51 -20.39
C ASN A 205 -11.19 -4.46 -20.92
N ILE A 206 -9.91 -4.68 -20.69
CA ILE A 206 -8.84 -3.82 -21.22
C ILE A 206 -8.16 -4.41 -22.47
N GLY A 207 -8.76 -5.45 -23.06
CA GLY A 207 -8.31 -6.05 -24.32
C GLY A 207 -7.22 -7.13 -24.17
N LEU A 208 -7.07 -7.70 -22.99
CA LEU A 208 -6.09 -8.76 -22.69
C LEU A 208 -6.80 -10.13 -22.60
N GLU A 209 -7.26 -10.63 -23.74
CA GLU A 209 -7.88 -11.95 -23.82
C GLU A 209 -6.82 -13.04 -23.62
N ASN A 210 -7.14 -14.06 -22.80
CA ASN A 210 -6.28 -15.21 -22.50
C ASN A 210 -4.90 -14.87 -21.93
N TYR A 211 -4.69 -13.67 -21.40
CA TYR A 211 -3.41 -13.23 -20.84
C TYR A 211 -2.91 -14.13 -19.70
N ILE A 212 -3.83 -14.68 -18.88
CA ILE A 212 -3.52 -15.67 -17.86
C ILE A 212 -4.02 -17.04 -18.31
N ALA A 213 -3.09 -17.94 -18.66
CA ALA A 213 -3.39 -19.31 -19.03
C ALA A 213 -3.44 -20.24 -17.80
N THR A 214 -4.37 -21.21 -17.81
CA THR A 214 -4.38 -22.31 -16.83
C THR A 214 -3.60 -23.49 -17.41
N LYS A 215 -2.64 -24.02 -16.65
CA LYS A 215 -2.00 -25.30 -16.92
C LYS A 215 -2.61 -26.33 -15.97
N VAL A 216 -3.46 -27.18 -16.52
CA VAL A 216 -4.24 -28.17 -15.76
C VAL A 216 -3.34 -29.00 -14.85
N GLY A 217 -3.68 -29.12 -13.58
CA GLY A 217 -2.92 -29.85 -12.55
C GLY A 217 -1.62 -29.17 -12.11
N MET A 218 -1.19 -28.06 -12.73
CA MET A 218 0.08 -27.39 -12.42
C MET A 218 -0.08 -26.00 -11.83
N GLY A 219 -0.96 -25.15 -12.42
CA GLY A 219 -1.14 -23.79 -11.94
C GLY A 219 -1.49 -22.80 -13.05
N TYR A 220 -0.97 -21.56 -12.93
CA TYR A 220 -1.24 -20.47 -13.85
C TYR A 220 0.05 -19.86 -14.41
N MET A 221 -0.03 -19.25 -15.59
CA MET A 221 1.08 -18.53 -16.21
C MET A 221 0.57 -17.37 -17.06
N ILE A 222 1.41 -16.37 -17.27
CA ILE A 222 1.24 -15.35 -18.31
C ILE A 222 1.83 -15.85 -19.62
N VAL A 223 1.08 -15.63 -20.71
CA VAL A 223 1.44 -16.09 -22.06
C VAL A 223 2.12 -14.95 -22.81
#